data_4c28263a0df8885cc1325510373fdd35
#
_entry.id   4c28263a0df8885cc1325510373fdd35
#
_cell.length_a   1.000
_cell.length_b   1.000
_cell.length_c   1.000
_cell.angle_alpha   90.00
_cell.angle_beta   90.00
_cell.angle_gamma   90.00
#
_symmetry.space_group_name_H-M   'P 1'
#
loop_
_entity.id
_entity.type
_entity.pdbx_description
1 polymer ?
#
loop_
_entity_poly.entity_id
_entity_poly.type
_entity_poly.pdbx_seq_one_letter_code
_entity_poly.pdbx_strand_id
1 'polypeptide(L)'
;MIKDIAHIALNPLDMDRSVRFFEDVFGWKKVFELHHEDGTPWIVYIKICKGHFLELFYGGQNDRDYAFDFKKTGYNHLCVTVGNIRKTLQEICDKGYIGSPEPEIEKSLNRNLWLYDPDGNGIELQEYVPESVQMKSNQAAYEFGREGYVGIGHACFVCSDIEASLDFYCNKLGMKLIGIQDNDEGQPWLYYVRIADGVYLELIPDGQGENPNKGWVSRGFNHLCLETDNLLADVSQLRSIGVEIVQEPKTSADRNWQAWICDPDGNKIELMMIDPDSPQARA
;
A
#
# COMPACT_ATOMS: atom_id res chain seq x y z
N MET A 1 17.25 -1.68 7.18
CA MET A 1 16.97 -1.03 5.86
C MET A 1 15.62 -1.49 5.38
N ILE A 2 14.77 -0.56 4.92
CA ILE A 2 13.44 -0.88 4.38
C ILE A 2 13.60 -1.71 3.11
N LYS A 3 12.82 -2.79 2.98
CA LYS A 3 12.98 -3.78 1.91
C LYS A 3 11.69 -4.16 1.19
N ASP A 4 10.53 -3.83 1.74
CA ASP A 4 9.25 -4.18 1.13
C ASP A 4 8.08 -3.39 1.73
N ILE A 5 6.92 -3.46 1.09
CA ILE A 5 5.61 -3.14 1.67
C ILE A 5 4.99 -4.44 2.18
N ALA A 6 4.95 -4.64 3.48
CA ALA A 6 4.39 -5.86 4.05
C ALA A 6 2.86 -5.89 3.97
N HIS A 7 2.22 -4.75 4.25
CA HIS A 7 0.77 -4.61 4.15
C HIS A 7 0.32 -3.15 3.96
N ILE A 8 -0.92 -3.02 3.52
CA ILE A 8 -1.71 -1.80 3.59
C ILE A 8 -2.87 -2.08 4.56
N ALA A 9 -3.11 -1.16 5.48
CA ALA A 9 -4.20 -1.28 6.44
C ALA A 9 -5.39 -0.38 6.08
N LEU A 10 -6.58 -0.93 6.19
CA LEU A 10 -7.85 -0.26 5.91
C LEU A 10 -8.81 -0.38 7.09
N ASN A 11 -9.71 0.58 7.23
CA ASN A 11 -10.84 0.57 8.17
C ASN A 11 -12.15 0.39 7.38
N PRO A 12 -12.62 -0.82 7.12
CA PRO A 12 -13.89 -1.05 6.45
C PRO A 12 -15.08 -0.64 7.33
N LEU A 13 -16.15 -0.14 6.70
CA LEU A 13 -17.42 0.12 7.39
C LEU A 13 -18.14 -1.16 7.80
N ASP A 14 -18.02 -2.20 7.00
CA ASP A 14 -18.59 -3.53 7.21
C ASP A 14 -17.52 -4.58 6.94
N MET A 15 -16.99 -5.17 8.00
CA MET A 15 -15.91 -6.16 7.93
C MET A 15 -16.30 -7.38 7.11
N ASP A 16 -17.49 -7.94 7.34
CA ASP A 16 -17.94 -9.15 6.66
C ASP A 16 -18.13 -8.91 5.16
N ARG A 17 -18.64 -7.74 4.78
CA ARG A 17 -18.78 -7.34 3.38
C ARG A 17 -17.41 -7.21 2.70
N SER A 18 -16.46 -6.58 3.37
CA SER A 18 -15.10 -6.37 2.81
C SER A 18 -14.33 -7.69 2.72
N VAL A 19 -14.38 -8.54 3.75
CA VAL A 19 -13.75 -9.87 3.70
C VAL A 19 -14.31 -10.69 2.55
N ARG A 20 -15.65 -10.78 2.43
CA ARG A 20 -16.29 -11.50 1.30
C ARG A 20 -15.89 -10.93 -0.05
N PHE A 21 -15.80 -9.61 -0.19
CA PHE A 21 -15.36 -8.99 -1.44
C PHE A 21 -13.96 -9.45 -1.83
N PHE A 22 -12.99 -9.39 -0.93
CA PHE A 22 -11.61 -9.80 -1.23
C PHE A 22 -11.52 -11.31 -1.50
N GLU A 23 -12.28 -12.14 -0.79
CA GLU A 23 -12.29 -13.58 -1.02
C GLU A 23 -13.02 -13.96 -2.32
N ASP A 24 -14.19 -13.40 -2.57
CA ASP A 24 -15.05 -13.80 -3.70
C ASP A 24 -14.55 -13.21 -5.02
N VAL A 25 -14.11 -11.93 -5.04
CA VAL A 25 -13.68 -11.25 -6.25
C VAL A 25 -12.23 -11.56 -6.59
N PHE A 26 -11.31 -11.33 -5.64
CA PHE A 26 -9.88 -11.53 -5.88
C PHE A 26 -9.42 -12.96 -5.60
N GLY A 27 -10.11 -13.69 -4.76
CA GLY A 27 -9.69 -15.00 -4.27
C GLY A 27 -8.62 -14.91 -3.19
N TRP A 28 -8.37 -13.71 -2.66
CA TRP A 28 -7.50 -13.53 -1.51
C TRP A 28 -8.14 -14.18 -0.28
N LYS A 29 -7.34 -14.58 0.71
CA LYS A 29 -7.87 -15.37 1.81
C LYS A 29 -7.70 -14.69 3.15
N LYS A 30 -8.76 -14.68 3.98
CA LYS A 30 -8.61 -14.44 5.41
C LYS A 30 -7.76 -15.56 5.99
N VAL A 31 -6.60 -15.21 6.56
CA VAL A 31 -5.64 -16.19 7.08
C VAL A 31 -5.59 -16.25 8.60
N PHE A 32 -5.78 -15.13 9.27
CA PHE A 32 -5.94 -15.07 10.72
C PHE A 32 -6.66 -13.78 11.16
N GLU A 33 -7.01 -13.73 12.42
CA GLU A 33 -7.67 -12.60 13.06
C GLU A 33 -7.06 -12.37 14.43
N LEU A 34 -6.85 -11.10 14.77
CA LEU A 34 -6.41 -10.68 16.10
C LEU A 34 -7.60 -10.16 16.89
N HIS A 35 -7.55 -10.35 18.21
CA HIS A 35 -8.54 -9.90 19.14
C HIS A 35 -7.89 -9.04 20.22
N HIS A 36 -8.66 -8.14 20.80
CA HIS A 36 -8.28 -7.42 22.02
C HIS A 36 -8.19 -8.39 23.20
N GLU A 37 -7.62 -7.94 24.32
CA GLU A 37 -7.48 -8.75 25.55
C GLU A 37 -8.83 -9.21 26.12
N ASP A 38 -9.91 -8.46 25.88
CA ASP A 38 -11.28 -8.79 26.27
C ASP A 38 -11.98 -9.78 25.31
N GLY A 39 -11.28 -10.22 24.26
CA GLY A 39 -11.78 -11.15 23.25
C GLY A 39 -12.59 -10.49 22.12
N THR A 40 -12.77 -9.19 22.11
CA THR A 40 -13.44 -8.50 21.01
C THR A 40 -12.58 -8.51 19.74
N PRO A 41 -13.18 -8.71 18.54
CA PRO A 41 -12.44 -8.70 17.27
C PRO A 41 -11.74 -7.34 17.03
N TRP A 42 -10.53 -7.40 16.49
CA TRP A 42 -9.71 -6.21 16.28
C TRP A 42 -9.22 -6.07 14.84
N ILE A 43 -8.47 -7.05 14.32
CA ILE A 43 -7.84 -6.97 12.99
C ILE A 43 -8.04 -8.28 12.24
N VAL A 44 -8.42 -8.21 10.97
CA VAL A 44 -8.43 -9.35 10.05
C VAL A 44 -7.29 -9.20 9.05
N TYR A 45 -6.51 -10.28 8.86
CA TYR A 45 -5.46 -10.34 7.84
C TYR A 45 -5.96 -11.09 6.62
N ILE A 46 -5.94 -10.40 5.48
CA ILE A 46 -6.25 -10.95 4.15
C ILE A 46 -4.94 -11.12 3.39
N LYS A 47 -4.61 -12.36 3.04
CA LYS A 47 -3.39 -12.65 2.26
C LYS A 47 -3.63 -12.37 0.77
N ILE A 48 -2.86 -11.46 0.20
CA ILE A 48 -2.82 -11.16 -1.24
C ILE A 48 -1.99 -12.24 -1.94
N CYS A 49 -0.74 -12.38 -1.52
CA CYS A 49 0.20 -13.42 -1.95
C CYS A 49 1.25 -13.65 -0.85
N LYS A 50 2.30 -14.41 -1.14
CA LYS A 50 3.35 -14.68 -0.13
C LYS A 50 4.03 -13.36 0.30
N GLY A 51 3.96 -13.07 1.59
CA GLY A 51 4.59 -11.90 2.22
C GLY A 51 3.76 -10.62 2.18
N HIS A 52 2.67 -10.57 1.42
CA HIS A 52 1.88 -9.35 1.23
C HIS A 52 0.44 -9.52 1.69
N PHE A 53 -0.05 -8.57 2.48
CA PHE A 53 -1.36 -8.65 3.13
C PHE A 53 -2.15 -7.34 3.04
N LEU A 54 -3.46 -7.43 3.24
CA LEU A 54 -4.26 -6.34 3.75
C LEU A 54 -4.54 -6.59 5.21
N GLU A 55 -4.43 -5.54 6.03
CA GLU A 55 -4.99 -5.50 7.37
C GLU A 55 -6.32 -4.77 7.35
N LEU A 56 -7.35 -5.39 7.88
CA LEU A 56 -8.67 -4.79 7.99
C LEU A 56 -9.00 -4.59 9.47
N PHE A 57 -9.16 -3.34 9.90
CA PHE A 57 -9.45 -2.99 11.28
C PHE A 57 -10.95 -2.90 11.52
N TYR A 58 -11.44 -3.53 12.57
CA TYR A 58 -12.82 -3.35 13.01
C TYR A 58 -13.07 -1.91 13.50
N GLY A 59 -14.32 -1.45 13.35
CA GLY A 59 -14.75 -0.15 13.89
C GLY A 59 -14.54 1.05 12.98
N GLY A 60 -14.38 0.83 11.68
CA GLY A 60 -14.34 1.91 10.69
C GLY A 60 -15.59 2.80 10.80
N GLN A 61 -15.39 4.13 10.83
CA GLN A 61 -16.46 5.11 11.01
C GLN A 61 -16.72 5.86 9.72
N ASN A 62 -18.01 6.04 9.38
CA ASN A 62 -18.44 6.85 8.25
C ASN A 62 -18.48 8.33 8.66
N ASP A 63 -17.32 8.87 8.99
CA ASP A 63 -17.11 10.22 9.52
C ASP A 63 -16.84 11.27 8.44
N ARG A 64 -16.86 10.87 7.16
CA ARG A 64 -16.58 11.74 6.01
C ARG A 64 -17.21 11.23 4.72
N ASP A 65 -17.44 12.14 3.78
CA ASP A 65 -17.69 11.78 2.40
C ASP A 65 -16.39 11.26 1.79
N TYR A 66 -16.41 9.99 1.43
CA TYR A 66 -15.28 9.33 0.78
C TYR A 66 -15.53 9.29 -0.73
N ALA A 67 -14.65 9.92 -1.48
CA ALA A 67 -14.58 9.78 -2.92
C ALA A 67 -13.11 9.58 -3.31
N PHE A 68 -12.86 8.64 -4.20
CA PHE A 68 -11.56 8.48 -4.83
C PHE A 68 -11.24 9.75 -5.63
N ASP A 69 -10.16 10.44 -5.27
CA ASP A 69 -9.81 11.73 -5.84
C ASP A 69 -8.29 11.92 -5.87
N PHE A 70 -7.72 12.12 -7.06
CA PHE A 70 -6.29 12.38 -7.26
C PHE A 70 -5.84 13.79 -6.80
N LYS A 71 -6.73 14.60 -6.26
CA LYS A 71 -6.40 15.95 -5.75
C LYS A 71 -6.44 16.04 -4.23
N LYS A 72 -6.97 15.04 -3.54
CA LYS A 72 -7.13 15.08 -2.09
C LYS A 72 -5.87 14.59 -1.41
N THR A 73 -5.28 15.40 -0.54
CA THR A 73 -4.07 15.06 0.23
C THR A 73 -4.22 13.76 1.01
N GLY A 74 -3.20 12.93 0.98
CA GLY A 74 -3.10 11.66 1.70
C GLY A 74 -3.13 10.45 0.77
N TYR A 75 -3.43 9.29 1.34
CA TYR A 75 -3.47 8.03 0.59
C TYR A 75 -4.52 8.07 -0.51
N ASN A 76 -4.14 7.59 -1.67
CA ASN A 76 -5.01 7.51 -2.84
C ASN A 76 -5.42 6.07 -3.14
N HIS A 77 -4.47 5.16 -3.42
CA HIS A 77 -4.80 3.78 -3.78
C HIS A 77 -3.69 2.78 -3.45
N LEU A 78 -4.08 1.52 -3.47
CA LEU A 78 -3.22 0.34 -3.47
C LEU A 78 -3.07 -0.17 -4.89
N CYS A 79 -1.84 -0.47 -5.30
CA CYS A 79 -1.58 -1.25 -6.50
C CYS A 79 -1.10 -2.65 -6.17
N VAL A 80 -1.70 -3.64 -6.81
CA VAL A 80 -1.26 -5.04 -6.75
C VAL A 80 -0.78 -5.47 -8.13
N THR A 81 0.45 -5.97 -8.19
CA THR A 81 1.01 -6.47 -9.43
C THR A 81 0.51 -7.87 -9.76
N VAL A 82 0.24 -8.10 -11.03
CA VAL A 82 -0.23 -9.38 -11.57
C VAL A 82 0.65 -9.81 -12.73
N GLY A 83 0.78 -11.12 -12.92
CA GLY A 83 1.61 -11.65 -13.99
C GLY A 83 0.97 -11.62 -15.38
N ASN A 84 -0.39 -11.57 -15.43
CA ASN A 84 -1.16 -11.42 -16.66
C ASN A 84 -2.49 -10.74 -16.36
N ILE A 85 -2.59 -9.47 -16.69
CA ILE A 85 -3.75 -8.65 -16.31
C ILE A 85 -5.05 -9.08 -17.00
N ARG A 86 -4.99 -9.55 -18.27
CA ARG A 86 -6.19 -10.02 -18.99
C ARG A 86 -6.72 -11.31 -18.40
N LYS A 87 -5.85 -12.25 -18.02
CA LYS A 87 -6.25 -13.48 -17.34
C LYS A 87 -6.85 -13.17 -15.98
N THR A 88 -6.22 -12.30 -15.20
CA THR A 88 -6.73 -11.88 -13.88
C THR A 88 -8.09 -11.18 -14.00
N LEU A 89 -8.26 -10.28 -14.99
CA LEU A 89 -9.55 -9.65 -15.27
C LEU A 89 -10.64 -10.68 -15.58
N GLN A 90 -10.34 -11.65 -16.45
CA GLN A 90 -11.30 -12.71 -16.78
C GLN A 90 -11.72 -13.50 -15.52
N GLU A 91 -10.76 -13.88 -14.69
CA GLU A 91 -11.02 -14.60 -13.42
C GLU A 91 -11.90 -13.79 -12.46
N ILE A 92 -11.70 -12.48 -12.38
CA ILE A 92 -12.51 -11.56 -11.57
C ILE A 92 -13.93 -11.43 -12.12
N CYS A 93 -14.09 -11.30 -13.44
CA CYS A 93 -15.38 -11.23 -14.10
C CYS A 93 -16.18 -12.56 -13.97
N ASP A 94 -15.49 -13.69 -14.09
CA ASP A 94 -16.09 -15.02 -13.92
C ASP A 94 -16.67 -15.24 -12.51
N LYS A 95 -16.11 -14.53 -11.52
CA LYS A 95 -16.61 -14.50 -10.14
C LYS A 95 -17.74 -13.48 -9.91
N GLY A 96 -18.17 -12.80 -10.96
CA GLY A 96 -19.35 -11.92 -10.94
C GLY A 96 -19.05 -10.45 -10.63
N TYR A 97 -17.80 -10.01 -10.63
CA TYR A 97 -17.50 -8.59 -10.55
C TYR A 97 -17.92 -7.88 -11.84
N ILE A 98 -18.77 -6.86 -11.72
CA ILE A 98 -19.31 -6.10 -12.85
C ILE A 98 -18.71 -4.69 -12.80
N GLY A 99 -18.26 -4.19 -13.95
CA GLY A 99 -17.82 -2.79 -14.08
C GLY A 99 -16.32 -2.62 -14.22
N SER A 100 -15.58 -3.71 -14.44
CA SER A 100 -14.15 -3.61 -14.75
C SER A 100 -13.93 -3.10 -16.18
N PRO A 101 -13.22 -1.98 -16.38
CA PRO A 101 -12.82 -1.55 -17.72
C PRO A 101 -11.81 -2.52 -18.32
N GLU A 102 -11.65 -2.48 -19.63
CA GLU A 102 -10.52 -3.17 -20.30
C GLU A 102 -9.19 -2.61 -19.78
N PRO A 103 -8.15 -3.45 -19.65
CA PRO A 103 -6.83 -2.97 -19.26
C PRO A 103 -6.29 -1.91 -20.21
N GLU A 104 -5.82 -0.81 -19.67
CA GLU A 104 -5.22 0.30 -20.41
C GLU A 104 -3.70 0.25 -20.35
N ILE A 105 -3.03 0.88 -21.33
CA ILE A 105 -1.59 1.09 -21.32
C ILE A 105 -1.34 2.51 -20.84
N GLU A 106 -0.65 2.64 -19.73
CA GLU A 106 -0.29 3.92 -19.17
C GLU A 106 0.93 4.57 -19.84
N LYS A 107 1.18 5.83 -19.49
CA LYS A 107 2.42 6.53 -19.91
C LYS A 107 3.68 5.84 -19.35
N SER A 108 3.59 5.13 -18.24
CA SER A 108 4.64 4.26 -17.70
C SER A 108 4.95 3.06 -18.58
N LEU A 109 4.13 2.79 -19.58
CA LEU A 109 4.07 1.62 -20.46
C LEU A 109 3.49 0.37 -19.79
N ASN A 110 3.26 0.35 -18.50
CA ASN A 110 2.59 -0.75 -17.82
C ASN A 110 1.13 -0.84 -18.25
N ARG A 111 0.55 -2.03 -18.07
CA ARG A 111 -0.89 -2.24 -18.25
C ARG A 111 -1.56 -2.18 -16.90
N ASN A 112 -2.61 -1.40 -16.78
CA ASN A 112 -3.36 -1.24 -15.54
C ASN A 112 -4.85 -1.47 -15.72
N LEU A 113 -5.51 -1.65 -14.59
CA LEU A 113 -6.94 -1.89 -14.44
C LEU A 113 -7.38 -1.39 -13.08
N TRP A 114 -8.47 -0.63 -13.05
CA TRP A 114 -9.01 -0.05 -11.83
C TRP A 114 -10.22 -0.79 -11.30
N LEU A 115 -10.19 -1.09 -10.02
CA LEU A 115 -11.27 -1.69 -9.24
C LEU A 115 -11.50 -0.87 -7.97
N TYR A 116 -12.65 -1.06 -7.36
CA TYR A 116 -12.97 -0.41 -6.10
C TYR A 116 -13.50 -1.44 -5.12
N ASP A 117 -13.04 -1.35 -3.87
CA ASP A 117 -13.60 -2.15 -2.79
C ASP A 117 -15.03 -1.66 -2.43
N PRO A 118 -15.76 -2.37 -1.57
CA PRO A 118 -17.13 -1.96 -1.19
C PRO A 118 -17.24 -0.59 -0.54
N ASP A 119 -16.15 -0.05 0.00
CA ASP A 119 -16.10 1.28 0.62
C ASP A 119 -15.59 2.38 -0.33
N GLY A 120 -15.26 2.01 -1.58
CA GLY A 120 -14.79 2.93 -2.61
C GLY A 120 -13.27 3.17 -2.60
N ASN A 121 -12.49 2.37 -1.85
CA ASN A 121 -11.04 2.44 -1.92
C ASN A 121 -10.56 1.96 -3.29
N GLY A 122 -9.67 2.74 -3.93
CA GLY A 122 -9.08 2.39 -5.22
C GLY A 122 -8.11 1.21 -5.10
N ILE A 123 -8.27 0.25 -5.98
CA ILE A 123 -7.37 -0.89 -6.15
C ILE A 123 -6.95 -0.91 -7.62
N GLU A 124 -5.68 -0.65 -7.85
CA GLU A 124 -5.09 -0.81 -9.16
C GLU A 124 -4.51 -2.22 -9.29
N LEU A 125 -4.82 -2.90 -10.40
CA LEU A 125 -4.06 -4.07 -10.82
C LEU A 125 -3.10 -3.63 -11.92
N GLN A 126 -1.83 -4.00 -11.81
CA GLN A 126 -0.81 -3.59 -12.77
C GLN A 126 0.02 -4.79 -13.24
N GLU A 127 0.20 -4.90 -14.57
CA GLU A 127 1.15 -5.82 -15.20
C GLU A 127 2.36 -5.03 -15.66
N TYR A 128 3.52 -5.32 -15.06
CA TYR A 128 4.78 -4.68 -15.46
C TYR A 128 5.27 -5.19 -16.82
N VAL A 129 5.85 -4.27 -17.60
CA VAL A 129 6.55 -4.59 -18.83
C VAL A 129 8.04 -4.21 -18.73
N PRO A 130 8.93 -4.90 -19.47
CA PRO A 130 10.39 -4.66 -19.37
C PRO A 130 10.81 -3.22 -19.66
N GLU A 131 10.04 -2.52 -20.49
CA GLU A 131 10.33 -1.16 -20.96
C GLU A 131 9.89 -0.08 -19.97
N SER A 132 9.12 -0.42 -18.93
CA SER A 132 8.61 0.55 -17.95
C SER A 132 9.73 1.18 -17.12
N VAL A 133 9.47 2.37 -16.59
CA VAL A 133 10.39 3.10 -15.71
C VAL A 133 10.72 2.25 -14.47
N GLN A 134 9.71 1.60 -13.91
CA GLN A 134 9.84 0.75 -12.73
C GLN A 134 10.83 -0.39 -13.01
N MET A 135 10.61 -1.14 -14.08
CA MET A 135 11.45 -2.32 -14.40
C MET A 135 12.88 -1.95 -14.80
N LYS A 136 13.07 -0.86 -15.52
CA LYS A 136 14.41 -0.34 -15.84
C LYS A 136 15.21 0.10 -14.63
N SER A 137 14.54 0.43 -13.54
CA SER A 137 15.18 0.85 -12.29
C SER A 137 15.60 -0.31 -11.38
N ASN A 138 15.09 -1.52 -11.61
CA ASN A 138 15.39 -2.69 -10.79
C ASN A 138 16.88 -3.04 -10.84
N GLN A 139 17.41 -3.51 -9.70
CA GLN A 139 18.80 -3.96 -9.58
C GLN A 139 18.97 -5.44 -9.93
N ALA A 140 17.91 -6.23 -9.69
CA ALA A 140 17.86 -7.64 -10.05
C ALA A 140 16.91 -7.87 -11.23
N ALA A 141 17.04 -9.03 -11.85
CA ALA A 141 16.12 -9.45 -12.92
C ALA A 141 14.71 -9.68 -12.35
N TYR A 142 13.72 -9.05 -12.97
CA TYR A 142 12.32 -9.28 -12.66
C TYR A 142 11.80 -10.50 -13.44
N GLU A 143 11.07 -11.37 -12.75
CA GLU A 143 10.48 -12.55 -13.36
C GLU A 143 9.12 -12.20 -13.97
N PHE A 144 9.08 -12.00 -15.28
CA PHE A 144 7.86 -11.74 -16.03
C PHE A 144 7.05 -13.02 -16.25
N GLY A 145 5.74 -12.86 -16.46
CA GLY A 145 4.83 -13.97 -16.80
C GLY A 145 4.54 -14.93 -15.64
N ARG A 146 4.80 -14.53 -14.40
CA ARG A 146 4.32 -15.26 -13.20
C ARG A 146 2.81 -15.35 -13.25
N GLU A 147 2.23 -16.45 -12.74
CA GLU A 147 0.78 -16.56 -12.66
C GLU A 147 0.24 -15.88 -11.39
N GLY A 148 -0.98 -15.31 -11.51
CA GLY A 148 -1.74 -14.72 -10.41
C GLY A 148 -1.17 -13.41 -9.88
N TYR A 149 -1.39 -13.16 -8.58
CA TYR A 149 -0.94 -11.97 -7.87
C TYR A 149 0.53 -12.12 -7.48
N VAL A 150 1.33 -11.13 -7.84
CA VAL A 150 2.80 -11.14 -7.63
C VAL A 150 3.18 -10.46 -6.32
N GLY A 151 2.53 -9.33 -5.99
CA GLY A 151 2.82 -8.57 -4.78
C GLY A 151 2.08 -7.24 -4.72
N ILE A 152 2.30 -6.49 -3.65
CA ILE A 152 1.98 -5.07 -3.60
C ILE A 152 3.02 -4.34 -4.45
N GLY A 153 2.59 -3.77 -5.57
CA GLY A 153 3.47 -3.06 -6.49
C GLY A 153 3.79 -1.65 -5.99
N HIS A 154 2.75 -0.95 -5.54
CA HIS A 154 2.92 0.37 -4.93
C HIS A 154 1.76 0.77 -4.01
N ALA A 155 2.03 1.77 -3.19
CA ALA A 155 1.04 2.61 -2.54
C ALA A 155 1.15 4.02 -3.14
N CYS A 156 0.02 4.66 -3.44
CA CYS A 156 -0.01 6.01 -3.99
C CYS A 156 -0.47 7.02 -2.93
N PHE A 157 0.24 8.15 -2.86
CA PHE A 157 -0.10 9.27 -1.99
C PHE A 157 -0.15 10.57 -2.78
N VAL A 158 -1.16 11.38 -2.49
CA VAL A 158 -1.25 12.77 -2.97
C VAL A 158 -0.62 13.66 -1.90
N CYS A 159 0.44 14.37 -2.27
CA CYS A 159 1.28 15.14 -1.37
C CYS A 159 0.89 16.63 -1.41
N SER A 160 0.72 17.25 -0.25
CA SER A 160 0.50 18.71 -0.17
C SER A 160 1.76 19.51 -0.51
N ASP A 161 2.94 18.94 -0.21
CA ASP A 161 4.27 19.45 -0.53
C ASP A 161 5.14 18.31 -1.04
N ILE A 162 5.35 18.25 -2.36
CA ILE A 162 6.11 17.17 -3.00
C ILE A 162 7.60 17.18 -2.62
N GLU A 163 8.19 18.36 -2.41
CA GLU A 163 9.60 18.48 -2.02
C GLU A 163 9.82 17.96 -0.60
N ALA A 164 8.91 18.29 0.34
CA ALA A 164 8.95 17.76 1.70
C ALA A 164 8.77 16.23 1.71
N SER A 165 7.86 15.69 0.86
CA SER A 165 7.64 14.26 0.71
C SER A 165 8.84 13.54 0.10
N LEU A 166 9.47 14.11 -0.92
CA LEU A 166 10.69 13.57 -1.51
C LEU A 166 11.88 13.60 -0.52
N ASP A 167 12.03 14.68 0.26
CA ASP A 167 13.02 14.73 1.33
C ASP A 167 12.81 13.61 2.35
N PHE A 168 11.54 13.42 2.76
CA PHE A 168 11.20 12.38 3.73
C PHE A 168 11.46 10.97 3.17
N TYR A 169 10.88 10.62 2.04
CA TYR A 169 11.00 9.26 1.51
C TYR A 169 12.39 8.95 0.94
N CYS A 170 13.02 9.89 0.23
CA CYS A 170 14.31 9.64 -0.41
C CYS A 170 15.51 9.91 0.52
N ASN A 171 15.54 11.06 1.20
CA ASN A 171 16.70 11.42 2.01
C ASN A 171 16.67 10.82 3.42
N LYS A 172 15.48 10.77 4.07
CA LYS A 172 15.36 10.24 5.43
C LYS A 172 15.13 8.74 5.46
N LEU A 173 14.22 8.19 4.62
CA LEU A 173 13.96 6.75 4.56
C LEU A 173 14.90 5.99 3.60
N GLY A 174 15.72 6.70 2.81
CA GLY A 174 16.73 6.09 1.92
C GLY A 174 16.17 5.45 0.66
N MET A 175 14.94 5.77 0.29
CA MET A 175 14.31 5.32 -0.97
C MET A 175 14.90 6.09 -2.15
N LYS A 176 14.60 5.67 -3.39
CA LYS A 176 15.20 6.27 -4.58
C LYS A 176 14.15 6.79 -5.55
N LEU A 177 14.14 8.10 -5.83
CA LEU A 177 13.42 8.66 -6.97
C LEU A 177 13.99 8.08 -8.27
N ILE A 178 13.16 7.40 -9.06
CA ILE A 178 13.58 6.69 -10.29
C ILE A 178 13.05 7.34 -11.56
N GLY A 179 12.04 8.19 -11.47
CA GLY A 179 11.47 8.88 -12.61
C GLY A 179 10.35 9.80 -12.20
N ILE A 180 10.05 10.72 -13.11
CA ILE A 180 8.92 11.63 -13.01
C ILE A 180 8.15 11.51 -14.33
N GLN A 181 6.84 11.36 -14.23
CA GLN A 181 5.93 11.35 -15.38
C GLN A 181 5.23 12.69 -15.46
N ASP A 182 5.23 13.30 -16.64
CA ASP A 182 4.51 14.51 -16.89
C ASP A 182 3.04 14.24 -17.26
N ASN A 183 2.16 15.17 -16.92
CA ASN A 183 0.79 15.21 -17.38
C ASN A 183 0.73 15.56 -18.89
N ASP A 184 -0.48 15.73 -19.44
CA ASP A 184 -0.66 16.05 -20.87
C ASP A 184 -0.23 17.49 -21.22
N GLU A 185 -0.05 18.34 -20.22
CA GLU A 185 0.40 19.74 -20.35
C GLU A 185 1.92 19.86 -20.19
N GLY A 186 2.64 18.75 -20.00
CA GLY A 186 4.09 18.69 -19.84
C GLY A 186 4.58 19.15 -18.45
N GLN A 187 3.73 19.07 -17.44
CA GLN A 187 4.09 19.39 -16.06
C GLN A 187 4.30 18.09 -15.25
N PRO A 188 5.27 18.07 -14.32
CA PRO A 188 5.46 16.95 -13.40
C PRO A 188 4.17 16.59 -12.67
N TRP A 189 3.74 15.32 -12.78
CA TRP A 189 2.48 14.90 -12.20
C TRP A 189 2.60 13.65 -11.33
N LEU A 190 3.52 12.71 -11.63
CA LEU A 190 3.66 11.47 -10.88
C LEU A 190 5.14 11.16 -10.66
N TYR A 191 5.53 11.02 -9.40
CA TYR A 191 6.90 10.74 -8.98
C TYR A 191 6.99 9.29 -8.53
N TYR A 192 7.86 8.50 -9.20
CA TYR A 192 8.10 7.11 -8.86
C TYR A 192 9.26 6.99 -7.89
N VAL A 193 8.99 6.55 -6.67
CA VAL A 193 9.99 6.37 -5.61
C VAL A 193 10.13 4.88 -5.31
N ARG A 194 11.30 4.31 -5.64
CA ARG A 194 11.57 2.89 -5.43
C ARG A 194 11.90 2.60 -3.97
N ILE A 195 11.18 1.64 -3.38
CA ILE A 195 11.45 1.03 -2.08
C ILE A 195 12.42 -0.13 -2.27
N ALA A 196 12.05 -1.08 -3.14
CA ALA A 196 12.81 -2.27 -3.52
C ALA A 196 12.54 -2.62 -4.98
N ASP A 197 13.15 -3.68 -5.50
CA ASP A 197 12.87 -4.16 -6.85
C ASP A 197 11.42 -4.65 -6.96
N GLY A 198 10.65 -4.03 -7.86
CA GLY A 198 9.23 -4.32 -8.05
C GLY A 198 8.28 -3.63 -7.06
N VAL A 199 8.79 -2.84 -6.10
CA VAL A 199 7.99 -2.20 -5.05
C VAL A 199 8.30 -0.71 -4.98
N TYR A 200 7.23 0.12 -5.06
CA TYR A 200 7.37 1.56 -5.21
C TYR A 200 6.38 2.34 -4.32
N LEU A 201 6.64 3.63 -4.17
CA LEU A 201 5.61 4.63 -3.90
C LEU A 201 5.37 5.44 -5.17
N GLU A 202 4.13 5.82 -5.37
CA GLU A 202 3.75 6.85 -6.31
C GLU A 202 3.32 8.08 -5.53
N LEU A 203 3.96 9.23 -5.84
CA LEU A 203 3.68 10.49 -5.18
C LEU A 203 3.12 11.48 -6.21
N ILE A 204 1.94 12.01 -5.94
CA ILE A 204 1.24 12.99 -6.77
C ILE A 204 1.33 14.35 -6.09
N PRO A 205 1.81 15.40 -6.76
CA PRO A 205 1.92 16.74 -6.19
C PRO A 205 0.56 17.46 -6.11
N ASP A 206 0.58 18.63 -5.49
CA ASP A 206 -0.54 19.59 -5.45
C ASP A 206 -1.78 19.09 -4.71
N GLY A 207 -1.59 18.25 -3.70
CA GLY A 207 -2.64 17.78 -2.82
C GLY A 207 -3.39 18.93 -2.13
N GLN A 208 -4.71 18.82 -2.10
CA GLN A 208 -5.59 19.85 -1.56
C GLN A 208 -6.29 19.38 -0.28
N GLY A 209 -6.45 20.32 0.63
CA GLY A 209 -7.13 20.09 1.90
C GLY A 209 -6.28 19.29 2.91
N GLU A 210 -6.87 19.04 4.05
CA GLU A 210 -6.21 18.22 5.08
C GLU A 210 -6.30 16.74 4.74
N ASN A 211 -5.26 15.99 5.11
CA ASN A 211 -5.26 14.54 5.02
C ASN A 211 -6.38 13.96 5.91
N PRO A 212 -7.37 13.29 5.31
CA PRO A 212 -8.50 12.75 6.05
C PRO A 212 -8.13 11.52 6.90
N ASN A 213 -6.95 10.92 6.68
CA ASN A 213 -6.52 9.67 7.31
C ASN A 213 -5.74 9.88 8.62
N LYS A 214 -5.76 11.08 9.20
CA LYS A 214 -5.08 11.38 10.49
C LYS A 214 -5.66 10.59 11.68
N GLY A 215 -6.95 10.23 11.64
CA GLY A 215 -7.61 9.40 12.66
C GLY A 215 -7.28 7.91 12.54
N TRP A 216 -7.49 7.13 13.60
CA TRP A 216 -7.28 5.67 13.62
C TRP A 216 -8.51 4.87 13.18
N VAL A 217 -9.67 5.50 13.15
CA VAL A 217 -10.95 4.83 12.90
C VAL A 217 -11.74 5.37 11.71
N SER A 218 -11.21 6.40 11.05
CA SER A 218 -11.83 6.95 9.83
C SER A 218 -11.87 5.89 8.74
N ARG A 219 -12.98 5.79 8.01
CA ARG A 219 -13.14 4.86 6.90
C ARG A 219 -12.03 5.00 5.86
N GLY A 220 -11.60 3.90 5.29
CA GLY A 220 -10.58 3.81 4.25
C GLY A 220 -9.20 3.56 4.82
N PHE A 221 -8.17 4.21 4.30
CA PHE A 221 -6.79 3.98 4.68
C PHE A 221 -6.52 4.24 6.17
N ASN A 222 -5.84 3.31 6.79
CA ASN A 222 -5.33 3.44 8.16
C ASN A 222 -3.83 3.72 8.17
N HIS A 223 -3.02 2.85 7.56
CA HIS A 223 -1.58 3.03 7.50
C HIS A 223 -0.91 2.20 6.37
N LEU A 224 0.33 2.59 6.06
CA LEU A 224 1.28 1.84 5.25
C LEU A 224 2.23 1.10 6.19
N CYS A 225 2.48 -0.20 5.96
CA CYS A 225 3.51 -0.94 6.66
C CYS A 225 4.73 -1.21 5.76
N LEU A 226 5.89 -0.76 6.22
CA LEU A 226 7.19 -0.97 5.58
C LEU A 226 8.00 -2.01 6.36
N GLU A 227 8.36 -3.09 5.68
CA GLU A 227 9.19 -4.13 6.27
C GLU A 227 10.66 -3.73 6.34
N THR A 228 11.32 -4.01 7.48
CA THR A 228 12.74 -3.77 7.68
C THR A 228 13.45 -4.99 8.28
N ASP A 229 14.76 -5.10 8.00
CA ASP A 229 15.60 -6.14 8.58
C ASP A 229 16.11 -5.81 9.99
N ASN A 230 16.12 -4.53 10.39
CA ASN A 230 16.67 -4.08 11.66
C ASN A 230 15.95 -2.84 12.20
N LEU A 231 14.79 -3.08 12.80
CA LEU A 231 13.93 -2.02 13.32
C LEU A 231 14.65 -1.07 14.29
N LEU A 232 15.45 -1.62 15.21
CA LEU A 232 16.12 -0.79 16.22
C LEU A 232 17.17 0.15 15.61
N ALA A 233 17.94 -0.36 14.64
CA ALA A 233 18.94 0.46 13.95
C ALA A 233 18.26 1.53 13.09
N ASP A 234 17.20 1.20 12.38
CA ASP A 234 16.49 2.14 11.52
C ASP A 234 15.81 3.24 12.35
N VAL A 235 15.15 2.90 13.46
CA VAL A 235 14.55 3.88 14.39
C VAL A 235 15.62 4.79 14.99
N SER A 236 16.78 4.24 15.39
CA SER A 236 17.89 5.03 15.91
C SER A 236 18.43 6.03 14.87
N GLN A 237 18.59 5.59 13.63
CA GLN A 237 19.02 6.43 12.52
C GLN A 237 17.99 7.54 12.25
N LEU A 238 16.71 7.20 12.10
CA LEU A 238 15.63 8.15 11.82
C LEU A 238 15.57 9.25 12.90
N ARG A 239 15.67 8.87 14.17
CA ARG A 239 15.72 9.82 15.28
C ARG A 239 16.93 10.74 15.17
N SER A 240 18.09 10.22 14.80
CA SER A 240 19.34 11.02 14.71
C SER A 240 19.28 12.11 13.64
N ILE A 241 18.42 11.93 12.62
CA ILE A 241 18.19 12.89 11.53
C ILE A 241 16.88 13.68 11.69
N GLY A 242 16.28 13.64 12.90
CA GLY A 242 15.14 14.48 13.27
C GLY A 242 13.77 13.98 12.82
N VAL A 243 13.63 12.69 12.45
CA VAL A 243 12.30 12.09 12.25
C VAL A 243 11.68 11.79 13.61
N GLU A 244 10.45 12.26 13.80
CA GLU A 244 9.68 11.97 15.01
C GLU A 244 9.26 10.49 15.05
N ILE A 245 9.55 9.82 16.16
CA ILE A 245 9.10 8.45 16.42
C ILE A 245 7.80 8.53 17.22
N VAL A 246 6.67 8.30 16.54
CA VAL A 246 5.32 8.40 17.14
C VAL A 246 5.08 7.28 18.14
N GLN A 247 5.63 6.10 17.88
CA GLN A 247 5.63 4.98 18.81
C GLN A 247 6.98 4.28 18.78
N GLU A 248 7.56 4.10 19.97
CA GLU A 248 8.83 3.38 20.17
C GLU A 248 8.71 1.91 19.79
N PRO A 249 9.83 1.26 19.40
CA PRO A 249 9.85 -0.15 19.08
C PRO A 249 9.26 -1.02 20.19
N LYS A 250 8.29 -1.83 19.83
CA LYS A 250 7.68 -2.82 20.72
C LYS A 250 7.19 -4.04 19.94
N THR A 251 6.96 -5.14 20.63
CA THR A 251 6.27 -6.30 20.06
C THR A 251 4.78 -6.01 19.95
N SER A 252 4.17 -6.29 18.80
CA SER A 252 2.74 -6.18 18.54
C SER A 252 1.98 -7.46 18.92
N ALA A 253 0.64 -7.42 18.81
CA ALA A 253 -0.22 -8.56 19.14
C ALA A 253 -0.01 -9.76 18.20
N ASP A 254 0.43 -9.53 16.97
CA ASP A 254 0.82 -10.55 15.99
C ASP A 254 2.25 -11.09 16.18
N ARG A 255 2.94 -10.65 17.25
CA ARG A 255 4.32 -10.97 17.62
C ARG A 255 5.41 -10.29 16.82
N ASN A 256 5.08 -9.55 15.75
CA ASN A 256 6.05 -8.76 15.01
C ASN A 256 6.57 -7.59 15.88
N TRP A 257 7.77 -7.10 15.56
CA TRP A 257 8.30 -5.90 16.15
C TRP A 257 7.91 -4.71 15.30
N GLN A 258 7.37 -3.66 15.92
CA GLN A 258 6.90 -2.47 15.21
C GLN A 258 7.29 -1.18 15.90
N ALA A 259 7.45 -0.13 15.10
CA ALA A 259 7.55 1.26 15.50
C ALA A 259 6.74 2.12 14.52
N TRP A 260 6.38 3.34 14.93
CA TRP A 260 5.52 4.19 14.11
C TRP A 260 6.16 5.56 13.87
N ILE A 261 6.02 6.03 12.64
CA ILE A 261 6.38 7.37 12.19
C ILE A 261 5.21 7.94 11.37
N CYS A 262 5.28 9.23 11.03
CA CYS A 262 4.38 9.84 10.04
C CYS A 262 5.20 10.51 8.95
N ASP A 263 4.64 10.54 7.74
CA ASP A 263 5.16 11.36 6.66
C ASP A 263 4.77 12.85 6.84
N PRO A 264 5.22 13.79 5.99
CA PRO A 264 4.92 15.21 6.12
C PRO A 264 3.42 15.54 6.08
N ASP A 265 2.60 14.75 5.41
CA ASP A 265 1.15 14.91 5.35
C ASP A 265 0.40 14.20 6.49
N GLY A 266 1.13 13.57 7.42
CA GLY A 266 0.57 12.84 8.55
C GLY A 266 0.02 11.46 8.20
N ASN A 267 0.40 10.88 7.05
CA ASN A 267 0.13 9.47 6.78
C ASN A 267 0.95 8.62 7.76
N LYS A 268 0.26 7.70 8.44
CA LYS A 268 0.91 6.81 9.39
C LYS A 268 1.69 5.73 8.64
N ILE A 269 2.91 5.51 9.09
CA ILE A 269 3.80 4.49 8.56
C ILE A 269 4.25 3.60 9.72
N GLU A 270 3.90 2.33 9.62
CA GLU A 270 4.45 1.30 10.47
C GLU A 270 5.78 0.83 9.90
N LEU A 271 6.80 0.80 10.73
CA LEU A 271 8.06 0.12 10.45
C LEU A 271 8.01 -1.23 11.16
N MET A 272 8.09 -2.33 10.41
CA MET A 272 7.89 -3.66 10.97
C MET A 272 9.06 -4.58 10.65
N MET A 273 9.52 -5.31 11.68
CA MET A 273 10.42 -6.44 11.53
C MET A 273 9.64 -7.72 11.84
N ILE A 274 9.52 -8.58 10.83
CA ILE A 274 8.74 -9.81 10.92
C ILE A 274 9.44 -10.82 11.83
N ASP A 275 8.72 -11.30 12.85
CA ASP A 275 9.14 -12.46 13.64
C ASP A 275 8.85 -13.75 12.85
N PRO A 276 9.82 -14.66 12.65
CA PRO A 276 9.61 -15.91 11.91
C PRO A 276 8.50 -16.80 12.48
N ASP A 277 8.18 -16.60 13.75
CA ASP A 277 7.12 -17.33 14.45
C ASP A 277 5.78 -16.59 14.49
N SER A 278 5.69 -15.40 13.86
CA SER A 278 4.44 -14.66 13.79
C SER A 278 3.39 -15.38 12.93
N PRO A 279 2.08 -15.14 13.18
CA PRO A 279 1.02 -15.64 12.29
C PRO A 279 1.20 -15.18 10.84
N GLN A 280 1.70 -13.96 10.63
CA GLN A 280 1.96 -13.39 9.31
C GLN A 280 3.07 -14.14 8.56
N ALA A 281 4.17 -14.48 9.23
CA ALA A 281 5.27 -15.23 8.62
C ALA A 281 4.87 -16.68 8.26
N ARG A 282 3.92 -17.27 9.02
CA ARG A 282 3.44 -18.63 8.84
C ARG A 282 2.28 -18.77 7.85
N ALA A 283 1.61 -17.69 7.55
CA ALA A 283 0.52 -17.65 6.59
C ALA A 283 1.03 -17.74 5.14
#